data_d777fddb2dd8b9f31d5b79589ce303b5
#
_entry.id   d777fddb2dd8b9f31d5b79589ce303b5
#
_cell.length_a   1.000
_cell.length_b   1.000
_cell.length_c   1.000
_cell.angle_alpha   90.00
_cell.angle_beta   90.00
_cell.angle_gamma   90.00
#
_symmetry.space_group_name_H-M   'P 1'
#
loop_
_entity.id
_entity.type
_entity.pdbx_description
1 polymer ?
#
loop_
_entity_poly.entity_id
_entity_poly.type
_entity_poly.pdbx_seq_one_letter_code
_entity_poly.pdbx_strand_id
1 'polypeptide(L)'
;MDNEFKDEITGNAFRIVHCKGARESFEQALKRVEARKQGSFRRGMVQQIQRLADGHRMSSENFPVEGELPKKPNGESAGHFRALKRIPVRGYCWRSECCENTWFISHYVYKDYQKLKARDTERLGKNWIRIEVNGDER
;
A
#
# COMPACT_ATOMS: atom_id res chain seq x y z
N MET A 1 -19.80 -1.17 -10.92
CA MET A 1 -19.39 -0.84 -10.80
C MET A 1 -18.52 -0.70 -10.07
N ASP A 2 -17.89 -0.84 -9.82
CA ASP A 2 -17.11 -0.76 -9.22
C ASP A 2 -16.04 -0.11 -9.29
N ASN A 3 -15.81 0.64 -9.48
CA ASN A 3 -14.87 1.53 -9.64
C ASN A 3 -14.30 2.07 -8.47
N GLU A 4 -14.56 1.57 -7.33
CA GLU A 4 -14.09 2.05 -6.06
C GLU A 4 -12.61 1.80 -5.86
N PHE A 5 -12.07 0.79 -6.52
CA PHE A 5 -10.65 0.47 -6.43
C PHE A 5 -9.87 1.25 -7.49
N LYS A 6 -9.75 2.56 -7.26
CA LYS A 6 -9.16 3.50 -8.20
C LYS A 6 -7.66 3.67 -7.99
N ASP A 7 -7.02 4.29 -8.98
CA ASP A 7 -5.59 4.64 -8.85
C ASP A 7 -5.36 5.61 -7.70
N GLU A 8 -6.32 6.49 -7.44
CA GLU A 8 -6.20 7.49 -6.39
C GLU A 8 -7.50 7.58 -5.62
N ILE A 9 -7.39 7.54 -4.29
CA ILE A 9 -8.53 7.68 -3.38
C ILE A 9 -8.21 8.84 -2.44
N THR A 10 -9.11 9.83 -2.41
CA THR A 10 -8.92 11.02 -1.58
C THR A 10 -9.92 11.01 -0.43
N GLY A 11 -9.45 11.33 0.76
CA GLY A 11 -10.29 11.46 1.94
C GLY A 11 -10.06 12.78 2.65
N ASN A 12 -10.52 12.86 3.88
CA ASN A 12 -10.45 14.12 4.64
C ASN A 12 -9.04 14.52 5.04
N ALA A 13 -8.13 13.56 5.17
CA ALA A 13 -6.77 13.81 5.65
C ALA A 13 -5.71 13.53 4.62
N PHE A 14 -5.88 12.51 3.79
CA PHE A 14 -4.83 12.05 2.90
C PHE A 14 -5.35 11.71 1.52
N ARG A 15 -4.41 11.71 0.59
CA ARG A 15 -4.58 11.19 -0.76
C ARG A 15 -3.82 9.87 -0.81
N ILE A 16 -4.48 8.81 -1.23
CA ILE A 16 -3.87 7.48 -1.31
C ILE A 16 -3.71 7.16 -2.80
N VAL A 17 -2.47 6.97 -3.23
CA VAL A 17 -2.16 6.77 -4.64
C VAL A 17 -1.57 5.38 -4.85
N HIS A 18 -2.11 4.65 -5.81
CA HIS A 18 -1.55 3.37 -6.21
C HIS A 18 -0.40 3.60 -7.17
N CYS A 19 0.76 3.02 -6.87
CA CYS A 19 1.89 3.03 -7.80
C CYS A 19 1.52 2.24 -9.05
N LYS A 20 2.21 2.50 -10.15
CA LYS A 20 2.02 1.73 -11.39
C LYS A 20 2.15 0.25 -11.09
N GLY A 21 1.19 -0.53 -11.54
CA GLY A 21 1.17 -1.97 -11.32
C GLY A 21 0.55 -2.41 -10.00
N ALA A 22 0.24 -1.48 -9.09
CA ALA A 22 -0.31 -1.86 -7.79
C ALA A 22 -1.70 -2.46 -7.90
N ARG A 23 -2.58 -1.84 -8.70
CA ARG A 23 -3.94 -2.35 -8.85
C ARG A 23 -3.94 -3.72 -9.52
N GLU A 24 -3.07 -3.91 -10.50
CA GLU A 24 -2.92 -5.21 -11.16
C GLU A 24 -2.45 -6.27 -10.17
N SER A 25 -1.53 -5.92 -9.27
CA SER A 25 -1.07 -6.86 -8.25
C SER A 25 -2.20 -7.23 -7.29
N PHE A 26 -3.11 -6.30 -7.01
CA PHE A 26 -4.29 -6.60 -6.19
C PHE A 26 -5.16 -7.65 -6.87
N GLU A 27 -5.42 -7.48 -8.17
CA GLU A 27 -6.25 -8.44 -8.91
C GLU A 27 -5.58 -9.82 -8.94
N GLN A 28 -4.26 -9.87 -9.08
CA GLN A 28 -3.54 -11.14 -9.05
C GLN A 28 -3.65 -11.82 -7.67
N ALA A 29 -3.50 -11.04 -6.60
CA ALA A 29 -3.65 -11.57 -5.25
C ALA A 29 -5.09 -12.05 -5.01
N LEU A 30 -6.06 -11.29 -5.50
CA LEU A 30 -7.47 -11.59 -5.30
C LEU A 30 -7.87 -12.91 -5.98
N LYS A 31 -7.24 -13.26 -7.10
CA LYS A 31 -7.51 -14.51 -7.79
C LYS A 31 -7.25 -15.74 -6.91
N ARG A 32 -6.38 -15.59 -5.91
CA ARG A 32 -6.06 -16.69 -5.00
C ARG A 32 -7.03 -16.78 -3.83
N VAL A 33 -7.94 -15.81 -3.70
CA VAL A 33 -9.00 -15.85 -2.70
C VAL A 33 -10.19 -16.60 -3.30
N GLU A 34 -10.88 -17.35 -2.45
CA GLU A 34 -12.06 -18.12 -2.87
C GLU A 34 -13.05 -17.20 -3.61
N ALA A 35 -13.53 -17.69 -4.76
CA ALA A 35 -14.33 -16.85 -5.67
C ALA A 35 -15.49 -16.13 -4.99
N ARG A 36 -16.22 -16.85 -4.13
CA ARG A 36 -17.40 -16.27 -3.47
C ARG A 36 -17.05 -15.17 -2.47
N LYS A 37 -15.77 -15.07 -2.06
CA LYS A 37 -15.31 -14.09 -1.09
C LYS A 37 -14.63 -12.87 -1.73
N GLN A 38 -14.35 -12.94 -3.03
CA GLN A 38 -13.56 -11.89 -3.68
C GLN A 38 -14.21 -10.52 -3.62
N GLY A 39 -15.53 -10.46 -3.83
CA GLY A 39 -16.25 -9.19 -3.76
C GLY A 39 -16.16 -8.55 -2.37
N SER A 40 -16.34 -9.36 -1.33
CA SER A 40 -16.24 -8.90 0.05
C SER A 40 -14.82 -8.42 0.37
N PHE A 41 -13.82 -9.14 -0.14
CA PHE A 41 -12.42 -8.79 0.05
C PHE A 41 -12.10 -7.43 -0.58
N ARG A 42 -12.56 -7.24 -1.81
CA ARG A 42 -12.35 -5.97 -2.52
C ARG A 42 -12.97 -4.81 -1.74
N ARG A 43 -14.22 -4.96 -1.33
CA ARG A 43 -14.91 -3.92 -0.55
C ARG A 43 -14.20 -3.64 0.76
N GLY A 44 -13.72 -4.69 1.43
CA GLY A 44 -13.01 -4.54 2.70
C GLY A 44 -11.70 -3.79 2.55
N MET A 45 -10.97 -4.06 1.47
CA MET A 45 -9.71 -3.34 1.22
C MET A 45 -9.98 -1.87 0.87
N VAL A 46 -10.98 -1.61 0.03
CA VAL A 46 -11.36 -0.23 -0.30
C VAL A 46 -11.75 0.52 0.96
N GLN A 47 -12.48 -0.13 1.85
CA GLN A 47 -12.88 0.47 3.13
C GLN A 47 -11.68 0.85 3.99
N GLN A 48 -10.67 -0.02 4.05
CA GLN A 48 -9.45 0.28 4.80
C GLN A 48 -8.69 1.46 4.18
N ILE A 49 -8.62 1.49 2.85
CA ILE A 49 -7.96 2.60 2.15
C ILE A 49 -8.70 3.91 2.44
N GLN A 50 -10.02 3.87 2.40
CA GLN A 50 -10.82 5.07 2.66
C GLN A 50 -10.65 5.54 4.12
N ARG A 51 -10.60 4.61 5.07
CA ARG A 51 -10.36 4.97 6.47
C ARG A 51 -9.00 5.63 6.65
N LEU A 52 -7.97 5.12 5.98
CA LEU A 52 -6.65 5.75 6.01
C LEU A 52 -6.72 7.15 5.39
N ALA A 53 -7.39 7.27 4.24
CA ALA A 53 -7.53 8.55 3.55
C ALA A 53 -8.27 9.58 4.40
N ASP A 54 -9.24 9.13 5.19
CA ASP A 54 -10.01 10.02 6.05
C ASP A 54 -9.31 10.36 7.36
N GLY A 55 -8.14 9.79 7.61
CA GLY A 55 -7.36 10.08 8.80
C GLY A 55 -7.80 9.32 10.04
N HIS A 56 -8.55 8.23 9.86
CA HIS A 56 -8.94 7.41 11.00
C HIS A 56 -7.73 6.69 11.57
N ARG A 57 -7.74 6.50 12.87
CA ARG A 57 -6.69 5.75 13.52
C ARG A 57 -6.80 4.28 13.13
N MET A 58 -5.74 3.75 12.54
CA MET A 58 -5.68 2.36 12.12
C MET A 58 -5.05 1.53 13.23
N SER A 59 -5.58 0.31 13.44
CA SER A 59 -5.00 -0.58 14.45
C SER A 59 -3.65 -1.08 13.99
N SER A 60 -2.77 -1.39 14.94
CA SER A 60 -1.46 -1.97 14.61
C SER A 60 -1.60 -3.37 14.02
N GLU A 61 -2.72 -4.02 14.25
CA GLU A 61 -3.00 -5.34 13.68
C GLU A 61 -3.32 -5.25 12.20
N ASN A 62 -4.10 -4.25 11.80
CA ASN A 62 -4.52 -4.08 10.41
C ASN A 62 -3.61 -3.16 9.60
N PHE A 63 -2.75 -2.42 10.28
CA PHE A 63 -1.86 -1.46 9.62
C PHE A 63 -0.50 -1.44 10.31
N PRO A 64 0.20 -2.59 10.35
CA PRO A 64 1.47 -2.67 11.07
C PRO A 64 2.63 -2.05 10.29
N VAL A 65 3.66 -1.67 11.04
CA VAL A 65 4.96 -1.37 10.46
C VAL A 65 5.55 -2.70 9.98
N GLU A 66 6.03 -2.73 8.73
CA GLU A 66 6.53 -3.96 8.14
C GLU A 66 8.04 -3.97 7.91
N GLY A 67 8.60 -2.85 7.50
CA GLY A 67 10.03 -2.80 7.21
C GLY A 67 10.54 -1.40 7.04
N GLU A 68 11.83 -1.28 6.73
CA GLU A 68 12.47 0.00 6.55
C GLU A 68 12.46 0.45 5.11
N LEU A 69 12.24 1.74 4.92
CA LEU A 69 12.38 2.38 3.62
C LEU A 69 13.86 2.46 3.25
N PRO A 70 14.20 2.61 1.97
CA PRO A 70 15.58 2.84 1.56
C PRO A 70 16.12 4.10 2.24
N LYS A 71 17.44 4.16 2.39
CA LYS A 71 18.06 5.38 2.93
C LYS A 71 17.95 6.50 1.91
N LYS A 72 17.83 7.72 2.42
CA LYS A 72 17.83 8.91 1.58
C LYS A 72 19.20 9.07 0.92
N PRO A 73 19.27 9.86 -0.19
CA PRO A 73 20.56 10.11 -0.84
C PRO A 73 21.63 10.65 0.10
N ASN A 74 21.24 11.38 1.16
CA ASN A 74 22.18 11.90 2.13
C ASN A 74 22.56 10.89 3.21
N GLY A 75 22.07 9.66 3.11
CA GLY A 75 22.39 8.58 4.05
C GLY A 75 21.48 8.50 5.28
N GLU A 76 20.56 9.46 5.44
CA GLU A 76 19.66 9.44 6.59
C GLU A 76 18.54 8.43 6.42
N SER A 77 17.98 7.96 7.54
CA SER A 77 16.84 7.05 7.52
C SER A 77 15.62 7.77 6.94
N ALA A 78 14.89 7.06 6.08
CA ALA A 78 13.64 7.56 5.55
C ALA A 78 12.43 7.06 6.38
N GLY A 79 12.69 6.22 7.37
CA GLY A 79 11.63 5.67 8.21
C GLY A 79 11.21 4.29 7.74
N HIS A 80 9.93 3.96 7.99
CA HIS A 80 9.42 2.62 7.76
C HIS A 80 8.23 2.66 6.82
N PHE A 81 7.95 1.49 6.20
CA PHE A 81 6.72 1.31 5.45
C PHE A 81 5.78 0.40 6.22
N ARG A 82 4.50 0.44 5.85
CA ARG A 82 3.45 -0.31 6.52
C ARG A 82 2.71 -1.19 5.54
N ALA A 83 1.85 -2.03 6.05
CA ALA A 83 0.98 -2.84 5.23
C ALA A 83 -0.48 -2.62 5.62
N LEU A 84 -1.33 -2.42 4.61
CA LEU A 84 -2.78 -2.53 4.79
C LEU A 84 -3.10 -4.01 4.73
N LYS A 85 -3.59 -4.55 5.83
CA LYS A 85 -3.82 -5.99 5.93
C LYS A 85 -5.29 -6.32 5.87
N ARG A 86 -5.64 -7.15 4.92
CA ARG A 86 -6.93 -7.83 4.84
C ARG A 86 -6.58 -9.27 4.53
N ILE A 87 -6.21 -10.02 5.56
CA ILE A 87 -5.64 -11.36 5.42
C ILE A 87 -6.51 -12.23 4.53
N PRO A 88 -5.94 -12.90 3.53
CA PRO A 88 -4.51 -13.09 3.27
C PRO A 88 -3.87 -12.08 2.32
N VAL A 89 -4.51 -10.97 2.03
CA VAL A 89 -3.98 -9.94 1.13
C VAL A 89 -3.35 -8.81 1.94
N ARG A 90 -2.19 -8.32 1.50
CA ARG A 90 -1.49 -7.18 2.11
C ARG A 90 -1.11 -6.18 1.04
N GLY A 91 -1.30 -4.88 1.35
CA GLY A 91 -0.87 -3.80 0.48
C GLY A 91 0.23 -3.00 1.15
N TYR A 92 1.44 -3.08 0.62
CA TYR A 92 2.58 -2.37 1.20
C TYR A 92 2.57 -0.90 0.78
N CYS A 93 2.72 -0.02 1.74
CA CYS A 93 2.57 1.42 1.50
C CYS A 93 3.49 2.24 2.39
N TRP A 94 3.70 3.49 2.00
CA TRP A 94 4.48 4.42 2.79
C TRP A 94 3.89 5.82 2.71
N ARG A 95 4.14 6.63 3.75
CA ARG A 95 3.73 8.03 3.72
C ARG A 95 4.81 8.83 3.01
N SER A 96 4.40 9.58 1.99
CA SER A 96 5.32 10.34 1.16
C SER A 96 5.89 11.54 1.91
N GLU A 97 7.17 11.84 1.64
CA GLU A 97 7.77 13.10 2.09
C GLU A 97 7.70 14.14 0.99
N CYS A 98 7.84 13.73 -0.27
CA CYS A 98 7.85 14.68 -1.37
C CYS A 98 6.45 15.22 -1.71
N CYS A 99 5.41 14.47 -1.34
CA CYS A 99 4.03 14.85 -1.65
C CYS A 99 3.25 14.98 -0.35
N GLU A 100 2.77 16.19 -0.07
CA GLU A 100 2.06 16.46 1.16
C GLU A 100 0.81 15.62 1.31
N ASN A 101 0.57 15.14 2.51
CA ASN A 101 -0.65 14.41 2.87
C ASN A 101 -0.97 13.27 1.89
N THR A 102 0.06 12.54 1.48
CA THR A 102 -0.09 11.47 0.49
C THR A 102 0.55 10.19 0.99
N TRP A 103 -0.16 9.08 0.78
CA TRP A 103 0.37 7.73 0.95
C TRP A 103 0.44 7.08 -0.42
N PHE A 104 1.52 6.34 -0.68
CA PHE A 104 1.64 5.54 -1.90
C PHE A 104 1.52 4.07 -1.53
N ILE A 105 0.73 3.34 -2.30
CA ILE A 105 0.66 1.88 -2.18
C ILE A 105 1.53 1.30 -3.28
N SER A 106 2.59 0.61 -2.88
CA SER A 106 3.55 0.05 -3.82
C SER A 106 2.96 -1.11 -4.61
N HIS A 107 2.41 -2.08 -3.91
CA HIS A 107 1.86 -3.29 -4.52
C HIS A 107 1.14 -4.11 -3.46
N TYR A 108 0.38 -5.10 -3.93
CA TYR A 108 -0.34 -6.04 -3.06
C TYR A 108 0.22 -7.44 -3.26
N VAL A 109 0.12 -8.26 -2.22
CA VAL A 109 0.53 -9.66 -2.29
C VAL A 109 -0.51 -10.53 -1.59
N TYR A 110 -0.62 -11.78 -2.05
CA TYR A 110 -1.34 -12.82 -1.32
C TYR A 110 -0.34 -13.45 -0.36
N LYS A 111 -0.66 -13.41 0.94
CA LYS A 111 0.31 -13.85 1.92
C LYS A 111 -0.40 -14.29 3.18
N ASP A 112 -0.42 -15.56 3.42
CA ASP A 112 -1.11 -16.14 4.58
C ASP A 112 -0.17 -16.43 5.75
N TYR A 113 1.08 -15.97 5.68
CA TYR A 113 2.06 -16.11 6.76
C TYR A 113 2.63 -14.73 7.12
N GLN A 114 3.30 -14.67 8.26
CA GLN A 114 3.71 -13.37 8.83
C GLN A 114 4.97 -12.77 8.25
N LYS A 115 5.86 -13.61 7.73
CA LYS A 115 7.20 -13.14 7.36
C LYS A 115 7.21 -12.32 6.08
N LEU A 116 7.82 -11.13 6.15
CA LEU A 116 8.03 -10.28 4.99
C LEU A 116 9.11 -10.91 4.09
N LYS A 117 8.89 -10.89 2.78
CA LYS A 117 9.86 -11.40 1.82
C LYS A 117 10.74 -10.28 1.29
N ALA A 118 12.02 -10.62 1.04
CA ALA A 118 12.99 -9.65 0.52
C ALA A 118 12.52 -9.02 -0.80
N ARG A 119 11.88 -9.81 -1.67
CA ARG A 119 11.40 -9.29 -2.97
C ARG A 119 10.37 -8.17 -2.79
N ASP A 120 9.57 -8.22 -1.71
CA ASP A 120 8.57 -7.20 -1.46
C ASP A 120 9.21 -5.90 -0.98
N THR A 121 10.22 -6.01 -0.12
CA THR A 121 11.00 -4.86 0.31
C THR A 121 11.71 -4.20 -0.88
N GLU A 122 12.28 -5.02 -1.76
CA GLU A 122 12.96 -4.52 -2.96
C GLU A 122 12.01 -3.81 -3.91
N ARG A 123 10.83 -4.40 -4.14
CA ARG A 123 9.84 -3.80 -5.03
C ARG A 123 9.36 -2.46 -4.50
N LEU A 124 9.07 -2.41 -3.22
CA LEU A 124 8.65 -1.16 -2.58
C LEU A 124 9.78 -0.15 -2.65
N GLY A 125 11.02 -0.58 -2.39
CA GLY A 125 12.18 0.30 -2.43
C GLY A 125 12.38 0.94 -3.80
N LYS A 126 12.19 0.18 -4.88
CA LYS A 126 12.29 0.71 -6.24
C LYS A 126 11.21 1.76 -6.51
N ASN A 127 9.98 1.51 -6.07
CA ASN A 127 8.90 2.48 -6.22
C ASN A 127 9.20 3.74 -5.40
N TRP A 128 9.73 3.56 -4.19
CA TRP A 128 10.07 4.68 -3.32
C TRP A 128 11.13 5.57 -3.98
N ILE A 129 12.20 4.98 -4.52
CA ILE A 129 13.26 5.73 -5.18
C ILE A 129 12.70 6.48 -6.39
N ARG A 130 11.90 5.80 -7.20
CA ARG A 130 11.32 6.37 -8.41
C ARG A 130 10.49 7.62 -8.09
N ILE A 131 9.72 7.57 -7.02
CA ILE A 131 8.80 8.66 -6.66
C ILE A 131 9.48 9.69 -5.77
N GLU A 132 10.11 9.26 -4.66
CA GLU A 132 10.61 10.19 -3.66
C GLU A 132 11.93 10.83 -4.05
N VAL A 133 12.76 10.12 -4.80
CA VAL A 133 14.08 10.64 -5.21
C VAL A 133 14.02 11.20 -6.62
N ASN A 134 13.42 10.43 -7.55
CA ASN A 134 13.44 10.81 -8.97
C ASN A 134 12.25 11.66 -9.40
N GLY A 135 11.25 11.82 -8.55
CA GLY A 135 10.15 12.73 -8.82
C GLY A 135 9.05 12.22 -9.74
N ASP A 136 8.95 10.90 -9.92
CA ASP A 136 7.87 10.32 -10.71
C ASP A 136 6.54 10.52 -9.97
N GLU A 137 5.43 10.48 -10.70
CA GLU A 137 4.12 10.78 -10.12
C GLU A 137 3.47 9.59 -9.42
N ARG A 138 3.72 8.36 -9.92
CA ARG A 138 3.15 7.18 -9.28
C ARG A 138 3.81 5.83 -9.73
#